data_cc15e29cdad8714f72befee657567403
#
_entry.id   cc15e29cdad8714f72befee657567403
#
_cell.length_a   1.000
_cell.length_b   1.000
_cell.length_c   1.000
_cell.angle_alpha   90.00
_cell.angle_beta   90.00
_cell.angle_gamma   90.00
#
_symmetry.space_group_name_H-M   'P 1'
#
loop_
_entity.id
_entity.type
_entity.pdbx_description
1 polymer ?
#
loop_
_entity_poly.entity_id
_entity_poly.type
_entity_poly.pdbx_seq_one_letter_code
_entity_poly.pdbx_strand_id
1 'polypeptide(L)'
;HLFGSLSATGLGHGTERASLAGLIGKEPATVEPEFLDGLVSNPNQTFPVKLGDKTLNLTLKNIIYDSPKGEFPHPNTMTCKLMAGNTVLLEQEYYSVGGGFIEWKGYEPPKKGAPKYPYATMAELLKHANDAKLTVAQVAMANEVAVSGKSEAEINAFIDKITTAMVNIVKTGLKGPSITLPGPIKLQTKAADVYARAIDDKYQAQRGIGVVYGGGRLGLMG
;
A
#
# COMPACT_ATOMS: atom_id res chain seq x y z
N HIS A 1 10.85 -13.45 8.08
CA HIS A 1 11.54 -13.92 6.89
C HIS A 1 10.79 -13.48 5.65
N LEU A 2 11.48 -12.86 4.70
CA LEU A 2 10.96 -12.38 3.43
C LEU A 2 11.48 -13.29 2.31
N PHE A 3 10.60 -13.75 1.43
CA PHE A 3 10.93 -14.67 0.35
C PHE A 3 10.55 -14.10 -1.02
N GLY A 4 11.01 -14.74 -2.08
CA GLY A 4 10.67 -14.41 -3.45
C GLY A 4 10.90 -12.94 -3.79
N SER A 5 9.92 -12.26 -4.36
CA SER A 5 10.03 -10.85 -4.73
C SER A 5 10.23 -9.92 -3.54
N LEU A 6 9.64 -10.23 -2.36
CA LEU A 6 9.87 -9.44 -1.15
C LEU A 6 11.33 -9.48 -0.70
N SER A 7 12.02 -10.61 -0.90
CA SER A 7 13.46 -10.71 -0.63
C SER A 7 14.30 -10.05 -1.74
N ALA A 8 13.96 -10.30 -3.00
CA ALA A 8 14.76 -9.83 -4.13
C ALA A 8 14.78 -8.30 -4.28
N THR A 9 13.66 -7.63 -4.01
CA THR A 9 13.51 -6.19 -4.26
C THR A 9 13.16 -5.38 -3.01
N GLY A 10 12.87 -6.05 -1.90
CA GLY A 10 12.32 -5.44 -0.69
C GLY A 10 13.20 -4.36 -0.06
N LEU A 11 14.52 -4.50 -0.12
CA LEU A 11 15.46 -3.50 0.42
C LEU A 11 15.28 -2.14 -0.25
N GLY A 12 15.10 -2.12 -1.57
CA GLY A 12 14.86 -0.88 -2.32
C GLY A 12 13.47 -0.28 -2.11
N HIS A 13 12.51 -1.09 -1.66
CA HIS A 13 11.12 -0.69 -1.43
C HIS A 13 10.80 -0.44 0.05
N GLY A 14 11.75 -0.65 0.96
CA GLY A 14 11.54 -0.47 2.41
C GLY A 14 10.68 -1.53 3.06
N THR A 15 10.64 -2.74 2.49
CA THR A 15 9.83 -3.86 2.98
C THR A 15 10.17 -4.23 4.43
N GLU A 16 11.45 -4.16 4.82
CA GLU A 16 11.89 -4.42 6.20
C GLU A 16 11.31 -3.42 7.19
N ARG A 17 11.24 -2.14 6.81
CA ARG A 17 10.68 -1.07 7.65
C ARG A 17 9.19 -1.24 7.82
N ALA A 18 8.47 -1.51 6.73
CA ALA A 18 7.04 -1.78 6.75
C ALA A 18 6.72 -3.03 7.57
N SER A 19 7.51 -4.10 7.43
CA SER A 19 7.34 -5.34 8.20
C SER A 19 7.57 -5.11 9.70
N LEU A 20 8.62 -4.38 10.08
CA LEU A 20 8.86 -4.03 11.48
C LEU A 20 7.72 -3.15 12.02
N ALA A 21 7.28 -2.14 11.27
CA ALA A 21 6.17 -1.28 11.66
C ALA A 21 4.90 -2.10 11.96
N GLY A 22 4.56 -3.05 11.09
CA GLY A 22 3.43 -3.95 11.31
C GLY A 22 3.59 -4.83 12.56
N LEU A 23 4.78 -5.41 12.77
CA LEU A 23 5.06 -6.25 13.94
C LEU A 23 4.96 -5.49 15.28
N ILE A 24 5.19 -4.19 15.29
CA ILE A 24 5.03 -3.33 16.48
C ILE A 24 3.65 -2.66 16.56
N GLY A 25 2.71 -3.07 15.71
CA GLY A 25 1.31 -2.62 15.76
C GLY A 25 1.03 -1.29 15.06
N LYS A 26 1.91 -0.83 14.17
CA LYS A 26 1.63 0.34 13.32
C LYS A 26 0.75 -0.07 12.15
N GLU A 27 -0.34 0.66 11.97
CA GLU A 27 -1.27 0.41 10.86
C GLU A 27 -0.87 1.21 9.61
N PRO A 28 -0.90 0.61 8.41
CA PRO A 28 -0.53 1.30 7.16
C PRO A 28 -1.34 2.57 6.89
N ALA A 29 -2.61 2.60 7.33
CA ALA A 29 -3.51 3.72 7.09
C ALA A 29 -3.23 4.95 7.97
N THR A 30 -2.48 4.79 9.07
CA THR A 30 -2.30 5.82 10.10
C THR A 30 -0.86 6.05 10.53
N VAL A 31 0.07 5.20 10.08
CA VAL A 31 1.50 5.38 10.38
C VAL A 31 2.03 6.64 9.68
N GLU A 32 2.72 7.48 10.45
CA GLU A 32 3.36 8.66 9.88
C GLU A 32 4.58 8.25 9.03
N PRO A 33 4.72 8.82 7.81
CA PRO A 33 5.87 8.51 6.93
C PRO A 33 7.22 8.73 7.59
N GLU A 34 7.34 9.75 8.44
CA GLU A 34 8.53 10.11 9.19
C GLU A 34 8.99 8.99 10.14
N PHE A 35 8.05 8.17 10.63
CA PHE A 35 8.40 6.99 11.43
C PHE A 35 9.23 5.99 10.62
N LEU A 36 8.79 5.69 9.39
CA LEU A 36 9.51 4.76 8.51
C LEU A 36 10.87 5.32 8.07
N ASP A 37 10.96 6.62 7.82
CA ASP A 37 12.20 7.29 7.46
C ASP A 37 13.18 7.34 8.63
N GLY A 38 12.67 7.52 9.85
CA GLY A 38 13.45 7.48 11.09
C GLY A 38 14.15 6.14 11.32
N LEU A 39 13.55 5.02 10.86
CA LEU A 39 14.16 3.70 10.95
C LEU A 39 15.42 3.57 10.07
N VAL A 40 15.51 4.31 8.96
CA VAL A 40 16.72 4.36 8.13
C VAL A 40 17.85 5.07 8.87
N SER A 41 17.51 6.17 9.53
CA SER A 41 18.50 6.98 10.27
C SER A 41 18.97 6.31 11.56
N ASN A 42 18.15 5.44 12.16
CA ASN A 42 18.45 4.72 13.38
C ASN A 42 18.11 3.22 13.29
N PRO A 43 18.85 2.43 12.50
CA PRO A 43 18.52 1.03 12.21
C PRO A 43 18.66 0.09 13.42
N ASN A 44 19.30 0.54 14.49
CA ASN A 44 19.46 -0.24 15.74
C ASN A 44 18.41 0.12 16.80
N GLN A 45 17.45 0.98 16.48
CA GLN A 45 16.37 1.32 17.41
C GLN A 45 15.59 0.08 17.80
N THR A 46 15.32 -0.04 19.10
CA THR A 46 14.65 -1.17 19.71
C THR A 46 13.22 -0.79 20.06
N PHE A 47 12.27 -1.66 19.75
CA PHE A 47 10.84 -1.48 20.01
C PHE A 47 10.34 -2.59 20.91
N PRO A 48 9.85 -2.26 22.13
CA PRO A 48 9.26 -3.23 23.02
C PRO A 48 7.86 -3.62 22.56
N VAL A 49 7.63 -4.92 22.40
CA VAL A 49 6.30 -5.50 22.08
C VAL A 49 5.89 -6.44 23.20
N LYS A 50 4.75 -6.18 23.82
CA LYS A 50 4.19 -7.05 24.87
C LYS A 50 3.53 -8.27 24.25
N LEU A 51 3.87 -9.44 24.76
CA LEU A 51 3.28 -10.72 24.43
C LEU A 51 2.93 -11.48 25.71
N GLY A 52 1.71 -11.34 26.19
CA GLY A 52 1.33 -11.78 27.52
C GLY A 52 2.17 -11.09 28.59
N ASP A 53 2.80 -11.86 29.47
CA ASP A 53 3.66 -11.35 30.53
C ASP A 53 5.11 -11.07 30.10
N LYS A 54 5.43 -11.31 28.83
CA LYS A 54 6.78 -11.10 28.28
C LYS A 54 6.84 -9.87 27.40
N THR A 55 8.01 -9.25 27.35
CA THR A 55 8.32 -8.17 26.42
C THR A 55 9.36 -8.66 25.44
N LEU A 56 9.05 -8.58 24.15
CA LEU A 56 9.98 -8.81 23.05
C LEU A 56 10.55 -7.46 22.61
N ASN A 57 11.84 -7.43 22.36
CA ASN A 57 12.51 -6.25 21.85
C ASN A 57 12.82 -6.46 20.36
N LEU A 58 12.08 -5.79 19.48
CA LEU A 58 12.23 -5.91 18.04
C LEU A 58 13.10 -4.78 17.48
N THR A 59 13.88 -5.10 16.47
CA THR A 59 14.70 -4.18 15.68
C THR A 59 14.57 -4.54 14.21
N LEU A 60 15.11 -3.73 13.30
CA LEU A 60 15.21 -4.09 11.88
C LEU A 60 15.97 -5.40 11.63
N LYS A 61 16.87 -5.80 12.53
CA LYS A 61 17.63 -7.07 12.42
C LYS A 61 16.78 -8.32 12.57
N ASN A 62 15.54 -8.19 13.09
CA ASN A 62 14.60 -9.29 13.15
C ASN A 62 13.89 -9.55 11.82
N ILE A 63 14.04 -8.66 10.83
CA ILE A 63 13.55 -8.85 9.48
C ILE A 63 14.67 -9.43 8.63
N ILE A 64 14.46 -10.64 8.14
CA ILE A 64 15.47 -11.41 7.43
C ILE A 64 15.07 -11.53 5.98
N TYR A 65 15.93 -11.05 5.07
CA TYR A 65 15.83 -11.32 3.65
C TYR A 65 16.35 -12.74 3.41
N ASP A 66 15.43 -13.64 3.15
CA ASP A 66 15.70 -15.06 2.92
C ASP A 66 15.82 -15.35 1.42
N SER A 67 15.61 -16.57 0.98
CA SER A 67 15.80 -16.95 -0.41
C SER A 67 14.89 -16.16 -1.37
N PRO A 68 15.46 -15.45 -2.38
CA PRO A 68 14.66 -14.82 -3.42
C PRO A 68 14.15 -15.81 -4.46
N LYS A 69 14.68 -17.03 -4.47
CA LYS A 69 14.34 -18.11 -5.41
C LYS A 69 13.83 -19.31 -4.64
N GLY A 70 12.78 -19.95 -5.15
CA GLY A 70 12.17 -21.13 -4.57
C GLY A 70 10.75 -21.31 -5.08
N GLU A 71 10.14 -22.43 -4.72
CA GLU A 71 8.72 -22.66 -4.93
C GLU A 71 7.95 -22.12 -3.73
N PHE A 72 7.26 -21.01 -3.92
CA PHE A 72 6.42 -20.36 -2.92
C PHE A 72 4.97 -20.36 -3.40
N PRO A 73 3.99 -20.45 -2.49
CA PRO A 73 2.57 -20.33 -2.85
C PRO A 73 2.23 -19.01 -3.56
N HIS A 74 2.98 -17.97 -3.23
CA HIS A 74 2.90 -16.65 -3.88
C HIS A 74 4.29 -16.02 -4.01
N PRO A 75 4.59 -15.25 -5.10
CA PRO A 75 5.89 -14.59 -5.25
C PRO A 75 6.24 -13.61 -4.13
N ASN A 76 5.23 -13.02 -3.47
CA ASN A 76 5.38 -12.10 -2.35
C ASN A 76 5.02 -12.82 -1.04
N THR A 77 5.88 -13.73 -0.61
CA THR A 77 5.68 -14.51 0.63
C THR A 77 6.50 -13.94 1.79
N MET A 78 5.88 -13.87 2.96
CA MET A 78 6.51 -13.53 4.23
C MET A 78 6.12 -14.56 5.29
N THR A 79 7.08 -14.99 6.12
CA THR A 79 6.82 -15.87 7.27
C THR A 79 7.20 -15.15 8.55
N CYS A 80 6.27 -15.08 9.49
CA CYS A 80 6.51 -14.60 10.85
C CYS A 80 6.68 -15.78 11.80
N LYS A 81 7.77 -15.78 12.57
CA LYS A 81 8.09 -16.83 13.56
C LYS A 81 8.25 -16.23 14.94
N LEU A 82 7.55 -16.82 15.91
CA LEU A 82 7.81 -16.58 17.32
C LEU A 82 8.76 -17.67 17.84
N MET A 83 9.91 -17.25 18.36
CA MET A 83 10.97 -18.16 18.77
C MET A 83 11.18 -18.13 20.29
N ALA A 84 11.48 -19.30 20.86
CA ALA A 84 12.05 -19.43 22.20
C ALA A 84 13.42 -20.14 22.07
N GLY A 85 14.48 -19.36 22.09
CA GLY A 85 15.80 -19.84 21.67
C GLY A 85 15.75 -20.35 20.23
N ASN A 86 16.08 -21.62 20.02
CA ASN A 86 16.03 -22.26 18.70
C ASN A 86 14.69 -22.95 18.39
N THR A 87 13.73 -22.90 19.30
CA THR A 87 12.43 -23.55 19.12
C THR A 87 11.42 -22.59 18.54
N VAL A 88 10.77 -22.96 17.42
CA VAL A 88 9.65 -22.23 16.85
C VAL A 88 8.40 -22.53 17.67
N LEU A 89 7.83 -21.52 18.32
CA LEU A 89 6.59 -21.62 19.09
C LEU A 89 5.34 -21.38 18.23
N LEU A 90 5.45 -20.46 17.28
CA LEU A 90 4.38 -20.11 16.35
C LEU A 90 5.02 -19.70 15.02
N GLU A 91 4.40 -20.13 13.94
CA GLU A 91 4.76 -19.74 12.58
C GLU A 91 3.51 -19.44 11.78
N GLN A 92 3.50 -18.31 11.09
CA GLN A 92 2.42 -17.94 10.20
C GLN A 92 3.00 -17.38 8.89
N GLU A 93 2.47 -17.88 7.79
CA GLU A 93 2.85 -17.47 6.44
C GLU A 93 1.79 -16.52 5.86
N TYR A 94 2.25 -15.43 5.24
CA TYR A 94 1.45 -14.37 4.65
C TYR A 94 1.86 -14.13 3.20
N TYR A 95 0.90 -13.70 2.40
CA TYR A 95 1.06 -13.41 0.97
C TYR A 95 0.53 -12.01 0.66
N SER A 96 1.36 -11.16 0.04
CA SER A 96 0.92 -9.89 -0.50
C SER A 96 0.42 -10.11 -1.92
N VAL A 97 -0.91 -10.16 -2.10
CA VAL A 97 -1.56 -10.58 -3.35
C VAL A 97 -1.88 -9.42 -4.30
N GLY A 98 -1.41 -8.22 -3.97
CA GLY A 98 -1.62 -7.01 -4.76
C GLY A 98 -2.76 -6.14 -4.24
N GLY A 99 -2.77 -4.86 -4.65
CA GLY A 99 -3.80 -3.89 -4.25
C GLY A 99 -3.86 -3.58 -2.75
N GLY A 100 -2.81 -3.92 -1.98
CA GLY A 100 -2.79 -3.80 -0.53
C GLY A 100 -3.47 -4.96 0.21
N PHE A 101 -3.95 -5.98 -0.50
CA PHE A 101 -4.56 -7.15 0.10
C PHE A 101 -3.51 -8.15 0.59
N ILE A 102 -3.80 -8.73 1.76
CA ILE A 102 -2.98 -9.76 2.40
C ILE A 102 -3.82 -11.02 2.57
N GLU A 103 -3.26 -12.14 2.14
CA GLU A 103 -3.76 -13.46 2.46
C GLU A 103 -2.75 -14.18 3.35
N TRP A 104 -3.14 -15.29 3.96
CA TRP A 104 -2.28 -16.09 4.81
C TRP A 104 -2.58 -17.57 4.62
N LYS A 105 -1.69 -18.42 5.06
CA LYS A 105 -1.89 -19.86 5.02
C LYS A 105 -3.13 -20.24 5.84
N GLY A 106 -4.13 -20.82 5.16
CA GLY A 106 -5.45 -21.11 5.75
C GLY A 106 -6.45 -19.97 5.65
N TYR A 107 -6.16 -18.92 4.84
CA TYR A 107 -7.10 -17.84 4.59
C TYR A 107 -8.36 -18.35 3.87
N GLU A 108 -9.51 -18.02 4.43
CA GLU A 108 -10.80 -18.20 3.79
C GLU A 108 -11.37 -16.82 3.47
N PRO A 109 -11.66 -16.54 2.19
CA PRO A 109 -12.22 -15.25 1.82
C PRO A 109 -13.59 -15.05 2.49
N PRO A 110 -13.90 -13.85 2.98
CA PRO A 110 -15.19 -13.58 3.58
C PRO A 110 -16.31 -13.78 2.55
N LYS A 111 -17.42 -14.34 3.00
CA LYS A 111 -18.62 -14.48 2.15
C LYS A 111 -19.12 -13.08 1.78
N LYS A 112 -19.17 -12.81 0.48
CA LYS A 112 -19.69 -11.58 -0.08
C LYS A 112 -21.07 -11.81 -0.68
N GLY A 113 -21.90 -10.78 -0.77
CA GLY A 113 -23.12 -10.81 -1.54
C GLY A 113 -22.88 -10.99 -3.04
N ALA A 114 -23.92 -11.32 -3.78
CA ALA A 114 -23.86 -11.37 -5.24
C ALA A 114 -24.05 -9.95 -5.83
N PRO A 115 -23.32 -9.58 -6.88
CA PRO A 115 -23.53 -8.31 -7.54
C PRO A 115 -24.92 -8.24 -8.17
N LYS A 116 -25.56 -7.07 -8.10
CA LYS A 116 -26.87 -6.82 -8.70
C LYS A 116 -26.84 -6.88 -10.24
N TYR A 117 -25.74 -6.43 -10.81
CA TYR A 117 -25.47 -6.39 -12.24
C TYR A 117 -24.14 -7.12 -12.52
N PRO A 118 -24.14 -8.45 -12.58
CA PRO A 118 -22.92 -9.21 -12.79
C PRO A 118 -22.38 -8.98 -14.21
N TYR A 119 -21.08 -8.74 -14.34
CA TYR A 119 -20.38 -8.59 -15.62
C TYR A 119 -18.94 -9.10 -15.52
N ALA A 120 -18.46 -9.66 -16.61
CA ALA A 120 -17.06 -10.05 -16.78
C ALA A 120 -16.37 -9.21 -17.88
N THR A 121 -17.15 -8.57 -18.73
CA THR A 121 -16.66 -7.78 -19.85
C THR A 121 -17.24 -6.36 -19.85
N MET A 122 -16.56 -5.45 -20.54
CA MET A 122 -17.06 -4.07 -20.72
C MET A 122 -18.39 -4.06 -21.49
N ALA A 123 -18.57 -4.97 -22.46
CA ALA A 123 -19.81 -5.06 -23.21
C ALA A 123 -21.02 -5.40 -22.32
N GLU A 124 -20.86 -6.32 -21.39
CA GLU A 124 -21.88 -6.68 -20.41
C GLU A 124 -22.18 -5.51 -19.46
N LEU A 125 -21.13 -4.83 -18.96
CA LEU A 125 -21.29 -3.63 -18.12
C LEU A 125 -22.09 -2.54 -18.83
N LEU A 126 -21.75 -2.23 -20.09
CA LEU A 126 -22.47 -1.25 -20.88
C LEU A 126 -23.90 -1.69 -21.19
N LYS A 127 -24.12 -2.99 -21.43
CA LYS A 127 -25.46 -3.54 -21.60
C LYS A 127 -26.32 -3.30 -20.34
N HIS A 128 -25.82 -3.62 -19.16
CA HIS A 128 -26.53 -3.36 -17.90
C HIS A 128 -26.82 -1.86 -17.69
N ALA A 129 -25.83 -1.00 -17.97
CA ALA A 129 -25.99 0.45 -17.85
C ALA A 129 -27.11 0.96 -18.77
N ASN A 130 -27.11 0.53 -20.03
CA ASN A 130 -28.10 0.95 -21.02
C ASN A 130 -29.50 0.41 -20.70
N ASP A 131 -29.64 -0.89 -20.40
CA ASP A 131 -30.91 -1.54 -20.10
C ASP A 131 -31.58 -0.93 -18.85
N ALA A 132 -30.80 -0.65 -17.82
CA ALA A 132 -31.26 -0.04 -16.58
C ALA A 132 -31.32 1.50 -16.62
N LYS A 133 -30.89 2.15 -17.70
CA LYS A 133 -30.74 3.61 -17.84
C LYS A 133 -29.92 4.23 -16.71
N LEU A 134 -28.84 3.56 -16.35
CA LEU A 134 -27.88 3.97 -15.32
C LEU A 134 -26.57 4.37 -15.95
N THR A 135 -25.83 5.22 -15.26
CA THR A 135 -24.41 5.44 -15.57
C THR A 135 -23.58 4.23 -15.11
N VAL A 136 -22.38 4.05 -15.67
CA VAL A 136 -21.44 3.02 -15.21
C VAL A 136 -21.14 3.16 -13.71
N ALA A 137 -21.01 4.38 -13.21
CA ALA A 137 -20.79 4.64 -11.79
C ALA A 137 -21.97 4.15 -10.92
N GLN A 138 -23.21 4.35 -11.38
CA GLN A 138 -24.41 3.86 -10.68
C GLN A 138 -24.50 2.32 -10.68
N VAL A 139 -24.12 1.68 -11.78
CA VAL A 139 -24.01 0.20 -11.84
C VAL A 139 -22.96 -0.30 -10.85
N ALA A 140 -21.78 0.33 -10.82
CA ALA A 140 -20.73 -0.03 -9.89
C ALA A 140 -21.16 0.17 -8.42
N MET A 141 -21.81 1.30 -8.10
CA MET A 141 -22.35 1.58 -6.76
C MET A 141 -23.38 0.53 -6.34
N ALA A 142 -24.33 0.20 -7.23
CA ALA A 142 -25.36 -0.79 -6.95
C ALA A 142 -24.74 -2.19 -6.69
N ASN A 143 -23.70 -2.55 -7.42
CA ASN A 143 -22.95 -3.79 -7.19
C ASN A 143 -22.20 -3.76 -5.85
N GLU A 144 -21.55 -2.65 -5.52
CA GLU A 144 -20.82 -2.53 -4.24
C GLU A 144 -21.76 -2.62 -3.05
N VAL A 145 -22.90 -1.96 -3.09
CA VAL A 145 -23.97 -2.09 -2.07
C VAL A 145 -24.39 -3.54 -1.91
N ALA A 146 -24.67 -4.24 -3.02
CA ALA A 146 -25.14 -5.63 -2.99
C ALA A 146 -24.07 -6.60 -2.47
N VAL A 147 -22.80 -6.38 -2.84
CA VAL A 147 -21.67 -7.25 -2.48
C VAL A 147 -21.19 -7.01 -1.05
N SER A 148 -21.07 -5.75 -0.64
CA SER A 148 -20.53 -5.38 0.68
C SER A 148 -21.60 -5.36 1.78
N GLY A 149 -22.88 -5.18 1.43
CA GLY A 149 -23.96 -4.96 2.38
C GLY A 149 -23.95 -3.57 3.03
N LYS A 150 -23.07 -2.67 2.59
CA LYS A 150 -22.96 -1.29 3.07
C LYS A 150 -23.96 -0.39 2.35
N SER A 151 -24.35 0.70 2.99
CA SER A 151 -25.14 1.77 2.37
C SER A 151 -24.28 2.58 1.39
N GLU A 152 -24.94 3.24 0.42
CA GLU A 152 -24.25 4.18 -0.48
C GLU A 152 -23.52 5.30 0.29
N ALA A 153 -24.07 5.75 1.40
CA ALA A 153 -23.47 6.79 2.24
C ALA A 153 -22.13 6.32 2.84
N GLU A 154 -22.06 5.08 3.34
CA GLU A 154 -20.82 4.50 3.87
C GLU A 154 -19.77 4.29 2.78
N ILE A 155 -20.21 3.84 1.59
CA ILE A 155 -19.32 3.66 0.44
C ILE A 155 -18.76 5.02 -0.01
N ASN A 156 -19.62 6.04 -0.15
CA ASN A 156 -19.18 7.38 -0.53
C ASN A 156 -18.24 7.98 0.50
N ALA A 157 -18.52 7.86 1.80
CA ALA A 157 -17.63 8.34 2.85
C ALA A 157 -16.23 7.67 2.79
N PHE A 158 -16.16 6.39 2.44
CA PHE A 158 -14.90 5.70 2.22
C PHE A 158 -14.15 6.22 0.99
N ILE A 159 -14.85 6.43 -0.12
CA ILE A 159 -14.28 7.00 -1.36
C ILE A 159 -13.77 8.43 -1.11
N ASP A 160 -14.54 9.25 -0.41
CA ASP A 160 -14.17 10.63 -0.06
C ASP A 160 -12.90 10.67 0.82
N LYS A 161 -12.77 9.74 1.77
CA LYS A 161 -11.56 9.60 2.58
C LYS A 161 -10.33 9.29 1.71
N ILE A 162 -10.45 8.35 0.78
CA ILE A 162 -9.34 8.00 -0.13
C ILE A 162 -9.02 9.18 -1.05
N THR A 163 -10.03 9.78 -1.67
CA THR A 163 -9.85 10.93 -2.57
C THR A 163 -9.18 12.10 -1.86
N THR A 164 -9.61 12.39 -0.63
CA THR A 164 -9.01 13.45 0.21
C THR A 164 -7.54 13.13 0.51
N ALA A 165 -7.23 11.90 0.89
CA ALA A 165 -5.84 11.48 1.13
C ALA A 165 -4.98 11.64 -0.14
N MET A 166 -5.46 11.18 -1.29
CA MET A 166 -4.75 11.30 -2.57
C MET A 166 -4.49 12.77 -2.95
N VAL A 167 -5.50 13.63 -2.82
CA VAL A 167 -5.36 15.07 -3.11
C VAL A 167 -4.35 15.72 -2.16
N ASN A 168 -4.40 15.39 -0.88
CA ASN A 168 -3.48 15.94 0.11
C ASN A 168 -2.04 15.48 -0.13
N ILE A 169 -1.83 14.22 -0.49
CA ILE A 169 -0.53 13.68 -0.86
C ILE A 169 0.07 14.46 -2.06
N VAL A 170 -0.73 14.69 -3.10
CA VAL A 170 -0.30 15.49 -4.25
C VAL A 170 0.09 16.90 -3.82
N LYS A 171 -0.77 17.58 -3.04
CA LYS A 171 -0.49 18.94 -2.54
C LYS A 171 0.80 19.01 -1.72
N THR A 172 1.03 18.03 -0.86
CA THR A 172 2.26 17.92 -0.06
C THR A 172 3.49 17.74 -0.94
N GLY A 173 3.42 16.82 -1.91
CA GLY A 173 4.52 16.55 -2.84
C GLY A 173 4.88 17.74 -3.73
N LEU A 174 3.89 18.56 -4.12
CA LEU A 174 4.10 19.75 -4.93
C LEU A 174 4.73 20.92 -4.14
N LYS A 175 4.59 20.92 -2.82
CA LYS A 175 5.14 21.95 -1.92
C LYS A 175 6.44 21.52 -1.23
N GLY A 176 6.76 20.24 -1.24
CA GLY A 176 7.91 19.69 -0.53
C GLY A 176 9.24 20.11 -1.15
N PRO A 177 10.33 20.06 -0.38
CA PRO A 177 11.67 20.30 -0.90
C PRO A 177 12.07 19.20 -1.91
N SER A 178 13.01 19.54 -2.79
CA SER A 178 13.67 18.53 -3.62
C SER A 178 14.55 17.65 -2.74
N ILE A 179 14.28 16.36 -2.73
CA ILE A 179 15.05 15.36 -1.98
C ILE A 179 15.59 14.27 -2.91
N THR A 180 16.64 13.59 -2.49
CA THR A 180 17.11 12.40 -3.18
C THR A 180 16.24 11.20 -2.77
N LEU A 181 15.63 10.55 -3.74
CA LEU A 181 14.87 9.32 -3.48
C LEU A 181 15.82 8.19 -3.05
N PRO A 182 15.39 7.33 -2.13
CA PRO A 182 16.16 6.14 -1.77
C PRO A 182 16.34 5.23 -2.99
N GLY A 183 17.45 4.50 -3.01
CA GLY A 183 17.78 3.56 -4.07
C GLY A 183 19.11 3.85 -4.75
N PRO A 184 19.61 2.94 -5.60
CA PRO A 184 20.95 3.03 -6.19
C PRO A 184 21.09 4.17 -7.22
N ILE A 185 19.98 4.59 -7.85
CA ILE A 185 19.97 5.60 -8.92
C ILE A 185 20.11 7.03 -8.36
N LYS A 186 19.86 7.24 -7.05
CA LYS A 186 19.91 8.56 -6.38
C LYS A 186 19.11 9.64 -7.12
N LEU A 187 17.92 9.29 -7.57
CA LEU A 187 17.05 10.17 -8.34
C LEU A 187 16.60 11.36 -7.49
N GLN A 188 16.77 12.59 -8.03
CA GLN A 188 16.24 13.80 -7.39
C GLN A 188 14.75 13.94 -7.67
N THR A 189 13.99 14.34 -6.66
CA THR A 189 12.58 14.68 -6.83
C THR A 189 12.45 16.01 -7.55
N LYS A 190 11.52 16.10 -8.48
CA LYS A 190 11.31 17.28 -9.33
C LYS A 190 9.91 17.85 -9.26
N ALA A 191 9.05 17.30 -8.37
CA ALA A 191 7.64 17.66 -8.34
C ALA A 191 7.40 19.15 -8.11
N ALA A 192 8.04 19.74 -7.10
CA ALA A 192 7.91 21.15 -6.77
C ALA A 192 8.45 22.06 -7.89
N ASP A 193 9.63 21.74 -8.43
CA ASP A 193 10.26 22.54 -9.49
C ASP A 193 9.44 22.51 -10.78
N VAL A 194 8.92 21.33 -11.17
CA VAL A 194 8.09 21.18 -12.36
C VAL A 194 6.75 21.90 -12.17
N TYR A 195 6.16 21.79 -10.97
CA TYR A 195 4.92 22.50 -10.67
C TYR A 195 5.11 24.01 -10.69
N ALA A 196 6.17 24.55 -10.07
CA ALA A 196 6.48 25.97 -10.10
C ALA A 196 6.59 26.51 -11.53
N ARG A 197 7.27 25.77 -12.44
CA ARG A 197 7.34 26.14 -13.86
C ARG A 197 5.99 26.01 -14.56
N ALA A 198 5.19 25.00 -14.20
CA ALA A 198 3.90 24.76 -14.83
C ALA A 198 2.86 25.86 -14.50
N ILE A 199 2.94 26.47 -13.32
CA ILE A 199 2.06 27.58 -12.94
C ILE A 199 2.58 28.96 -13.38
N ASP A 200 3.84 29.06 -13.82
CA ASP A 200 4.38 30.26 -14.41
C ASP A 200 3.75 30.48 -15.79
N ASP A 201 3.23 31.67 -16.06
CA ASP A 201 2.58 32.02 -17.34
C ASP A 201 3.49 31.79 -18.55
N LYS A 202 4.78 31.92 -18.37
CA LYS A 202 5.81 31.65 -19.38
C LYS A 202 5.81 30.20 -19.89
N TYR A 203 5.31 29.24 -19.08
CA TYR A 203 5.34 27.81 -19.40
C TYR A 203 3.95 27.18 -19.45
N GLN A 204 2.93 27.93 -19.80
CA GLN A 204 1.53 27.47 -19.81
C GLN A 204 1.31 26.14 -20.56
N ALA A 205 1.98 25.94 -21.67
CA ALA A 205 1.87 24.69 -22.46
C ALA A 205 2.35 23.42 -21.71
N GLN A 206 3.14 23.58 -20.65
CA GLN A 206 3.70 22.46 -19.88
C GLN A 206 2.92 22.16 -18.59
N ARG A 207 1.90 22.91 -18.24
CA ARG A 207 1.16 22.80 -16.98
C ARG A 207 0.58 21.40 -16.75
N GLY A 208 -0.09 20.83 -17.74
CA GLY A 208 -0.70 19.51 -17.63
C GLY A 208 0.33 18.41 -17.35
N ILE A 209 1.43 18.43 -18.08
CA ILE A 209 2.51 17.44 -17.94
C ILE A 209 3.19 17.58 -16.57
N GLY A 210 3.47 18.80 -16.13
CA GLY A 210 4.12 19.07 -14.85
C GLY A 210 3.32 18.53 -13.65
N VAL A 211 2.02 18.73 -13.65
CA VAL A 211 1.14 18.25 -12.57
C VAL A 211 1.07 16.73 -12.53
N VAL A 212 0.95 16.08 -13.70
CA VAL A 212 0.89 14.60 -13.79
C VAL A 212 2.18 13.97 -13.25
N TYR A 213 3.33 14.45 -13.67
CA TYR A 213 4.61 13.91 -13.17
C TYR A 213 4.87 14.25 -11.70
N GLY A 214 4.42 15.43 -11.24
CA GLY A 214 4.52 15.83 -9.86
C GLY A 214 3.67 14.95 -8.92
N GLY A 215 2.44 14.62 -9.35
CA GLY A 215 1.53 13.76 -8.58
C GLY A 215 1.95 12.29 -8.55
N GLY A 216 2.51 11.78 -9.65
CA GLY A 216 2.89 10.36 -9.78
C GLY A 216 4.00 9.89 -8.81
N ARG A 217 4.76 10.82 -8.23
CA ARG A 217 5.79 10.49 -7.23
C ARG A 217 5.22 9.82 -5.97
N LEU A 218 4.04 10.18 -5.57
CA LEU A 218 3.46 9.76 -4.28
C LEU A 218 2.68 8.45 -4.38
N GLY A 219 2.28 8.04 -5.59
CA GLY A 219 1.70 6.72 -5.84
C GLY A 219 2.71 5.57 -5.78
N LEU A 220 4.02 5.86 -5.76
CA LEU A 220 5.10 4.86 -5.67
C LEU A 220 5.60 4.64 -4.24
N MET A 221 5.07 5.36 -3.25
CA MET A 221 5.44 5.26 -1.84
C MET A 221 4.34 4.63 -0.97
N GLY A 222 3.30 4.09 -1.59
CA GLY A 222 2.22 3.34 -0.95
C GLY A 222 2.40 1.84 -1.07
#